data_8022050ea3e492c0e4270973fae451f2
#
_entry.id   8022050ea3e492c0e4270973fae451f2
#
_cell.length_a   1.000
_cell.length_b   1.000
_cell.length_c   1.000
_cell.angle_alpha   90.00
_cell.angle_beta   90.00
_cell.angle_gamma   90.00
#
_symmetry.space_group_name_H-M   'P 1'
#
loop_
_entity.id
_entity.type
_entity.pdbx_description
1 polymer ?
#
loop_
_entity_poly.entity_id
_entity_poly.type
_entity_poly.pdbx_seq_one_letter_code
_entity_poly.pdbx_strand_id
1 'polypeptide(L)'
;YILDAGLSISFDEVADRLLFWENFKKTYPNNHYKTKVDEYIKQYGAALFKGDDNTRTLWFDENKIADPEAMRAIKKVSISYSLSSPIAQKFEQLIQSNKQLWEQLPKTSGIDADYDSPEQQDIRNQRDALENKIKKNVDELLKPFDN
;
A
#
# COMPACT_ATOMS: atom_id res chain seq x y z
N TYR A 1 -9.32 11.56 -10.72
CA TYR A 1 -8.72 10.21 -10.80
C TYR A 1 -9.29 9.23 -9.79
N ILE A 2 -10.22 9.67 -8.97
CA ILE A 2 -11.06 8.82 -8.12
C ILE A 2 -12.48 8.89 -8.68
N LEU A 3 -13.01 7.74 -9.09
CA LEU A 3 -14.36 7.60 -9.56
C LEU A 3 -15.04 6.48 -8.76
N ASP A 4 -16.15 6.80 -8.09
CA ASP A 4 -16.98 5.83 -7.38
C ASP A 4 -16.15 4.93 -6.42
N ALA A 5 -15.39 5.56 -5.51
CA ALA A 5 -14.53 4.92 -4.51
C ALA A 5 -13.43 4.01 -5.09
N GLY A 6 -12.97 4.26 -6.31
CA GLY A 6 -11.85 3.55 -6.92
C GLY A 6 -10.92 4.46 -7.72
N LEU A 7 -9.69 4.02 -7.96
CA LEU A 7 -8.76 4.73 -8.83
C LEU A 7 -9.24 4.66 -10.29
N SER A 8 -9.32 5.80 -10.96
CA SER A 8 -9.65 5.89 -12.39
C SER A 8 -8.44 5.70 -13.32
N ILE A 9 -7.26 5.54 -12.74
CA ILE A 9 -5.98 5.34 -13.43
C ILE A 9 -5.25 4.17 -12.79
N SER A 10 -4.36 3.50 -13.55
CA SER A 10 -3.59 2.38 -13.05
C SER A 10 -2.61 2.78 -11.94
N PHE A 11 -2.18 1.83 -11.11
CA PHE A 11 -1.11 2.07 -10.15
C PHE A 11 0.20 2.52 -10.81
N ASP A 12 0.48 2.03 -12.00
CA ASP A 12 1.67 2.45 -12.76
C ASP A 12 1.61 3.94 -13.14
N GLU A 13 0.45 4.42 -13.58
CA GLU A 13 0.24 5.85 -13.85
C GLU A 13 0.27 6.70 -12.57
N VAL A 14 -0.26 6.19 -11.45
CA VAL A 14 -0.14 6.87 -10.15
C VAL A 14 1.33 7.05 -9.77
N ALA A 15 2.15 6.00 -9.95
CA ALA A 15 3.59 6.07 -9.69
C ALA A 15 4.29 7.10 -10.61
N ASP A 16 3.95 7.14 -11.90
CA ASP A 16 4.52 8.11 -12.84
C ASP A 16 4.20 9.55 -12.45
N ARG A 17 2.97 9.81 -12.02
CA ARG A 17 2.56 11.14 -11.55
C ARG A 17 3.25 11.53 -10.25
N LEU A 18 3.42 10.60 -9.31
CA LEU A 18 4.18 10.84 -8.08
C LEU A 18 5.63 11.25 -8.43
N LEU A 19 6.30 10.46 -9.25
CA LEU A 19 7.68 10.72 -9.68
C LEU A 19 7.82 12.05 -10.44
N PHE A 20 6.84 12.37 -11.29
CA PHE A 20 6.80 13.65 -11.99
C PHE A 20 6.78 14.83 -11.01
N TRP A 21 5.88 14.82 -10.02
CA TRP A 21 5.75 15.93 -9.08
C TRP A 21 6.94 16.03 -8.12
N GLU A 22 7.53 14.91 -7.71
CA GLU A 22 8.76 14.91 -6.92
C GLU A 22 9.95 15.48 -7.70
N ASN A 23 10.09 15.11 -8.96
CA ASN A 23 11.11 15.67 -9.83
C ASN A 23 10.88 17.17 -10.07
N PHE A 24 9.64 17.59 -10.28
CA PHE A 24 9.29 19.01 -10.42
C PHE A 24 9.67 19.79 -9.15
N LYS A 25 9.33 19.29 -7.97
CA LYS A 25 9.72 19.91 -6.69
C LYS A 25 11.23 20.03 -6.54
N LYS A 26 11.98 19.00 -6.91
CA LYS A 26 13.45 18.98 -6.86
C LYS A 26 14.06 19.99 -7.82
N THR A 27 13.51 20.10 -9.04
CA THR A 27 14.02 20.98 -10.10
C THR A 27 13.67 22.45 -9.84
N TYR A 28 12.48 22.70 -9.25
CA TYR A 28 11.96 24.05 -9.03
C TYR A 28 11.57 24.27 -7.55
N PRO A 29 12.51 24.24 -6.59
CA PRO A 29 12.20 24.24 -5.16
C PRO A 29 11.52 25.53 -4.67
N ASN A 30 11.71 26.65 -5.38
CA ASN A 30 11.16 27.97 -5.03
C ASN A 30 10.01 28.41 -5.97
N ASN A 31 9.32 27.47 -6.64
CA ASN A 31 8.22 27.80 -7.52
C ASN A 31 7.00 28.35 -6.75
N HIS A 32 6.18 29.16 -7.43
CA HIS A 32 4.96 29.75 -6.84
C HIS A 32 3.88 28.72 -6.46
N TYR A 33 3.96 27.51 -7.01
CA TYR A 33 2.99 26.41 -6.80
C TYR A 33 3.44 25.40 -5.75
N LYS A 34 4.43 25.73 -4.92
CA LYS A 34 5.04 24.81 -3.96
C LYS A 34 4.01 24.08 -3.12
N THR A 35 3.04 24.80 -2.52
CA THR A 35 1.98 24.19 -1.71
C THR A 35 1.16 23.18 -2.52
N LYS A 36 0.79 23.53 -3.75
CA LYS A 36 0.01 22.65 -4.62
C LYS A 36 0.80 21.41 -5.06
N VAL A 37 2.08 21.59 -5.32
CA VAL A 37 2.99 20.47 -5.63
C VAL A 37 3.10 19.50 -4.45
N ASP A 38 3.24 20.03 -3.22
CA ASP A 38 3.27 19.22 -2.00
C ASP A 38 1.95 18.45 -1.79
N GLU A 39 0.79 19.07 -2.07
CA GLU A 39 -0.51 18.39 -2.05
C GLU A 39 -0.57 17.25 -3.07
N TYR A 40 -0.11 17.46 -4.31
CA TYR A 40 -0.07 16.40 -5.33
C TYR A 40 0.83 15.23 -4.93
N ILE A 41 2.01 15.51 -4.38
CA ILE A 41 2.92 14.45 -3.88
C ILE A 41 2.23 13.62 -2.79
N LYS A 42 1.57 14.28 -1.83
CA LYS A 42 0.78 13.59 -0.79
C LYS A 42 -0.35 12.74 -1.39
N GLN A 43 -1.15 13.31 -2.29
CA GLN A 43 -2.28 12.62 -2.92
C GLN A 43 -1.84 11.40 -3.72
N TYR A 44 -0.82 11.53 -4.57
CA TYR A 44 -0.33 10.40 -5.37
C TYR A 44 0.42 9.38 -4.51
N GLY A 45 1.15 9.82 -3.49
CA GLY A 45 1.77 8.93 -2.51
C GLY A 45 0.73 8.11 -1.75
N ALA A 46 -0.30 8.77 -1.20
CA ALA A 46 -1.40 8.06 -0.54
C ALA A 46 -2.11 7.08 -1.48
N ALA A 47 -2.43 7.52 -2.72
CA ALA A 47 -3.07 6.66 -3.72
C ALA A 47 -2.22 5.43 -4.08
N LEU A 48 -0.90 5.57 -4.18
CA LEU A 48 0.01 4.46 -4.50
C LEU A 48 0.12 3.45 -3.35
N PHE A 49 0.33 3.93 -2.12
CA PHE A 49 0.65 3.06 -0.99
C PHE A 49 -0.56 2.57 -0.20
N LYS A 50 -1.67 3.30 -0.21
CA LYS A 50 -2.92 2.91 0.46
C LYS A 50 -3.98 2.41 -0.53
N GLY A 51 -3.98 2.98 -1.73
CA GLY A 51 -5.06 2.76 -2.71
C GLY A 51 -6.31 3.53 -2.34
N ASP A 52 -7.46 3.02 -2.75
CA ASP A 52 -8.79 3.51 -2.44
C ASP A 52 -9.72 2.33 -2.12
N ASP A 53 -10.95 2.56 -1.69
CA ASP A 53 -11.88 1.53 -1.21
C ASP A 53 -12.02 0.33 -2.16
N ASN A 54 -12.16 0.59 -3.46
CA ASN A 54 -12.30 -0.46 -4.48
C ASN A 54 -10.99 -0.78 -5.22
N THR A 55 -9.89 -0.09 -4.91
CA THR A 55 -8.57 -0.27 -5.54
C THR A 55 -7.49 -0.24 -4.47
N ARG A 56 -7.49 -1.24 -3.61
CA ARG A 56 -6.61 -1.29 -2.43
C ARG A 56 -5.23 -1.78 -2.79
N THR A 57 -4.21 -1.17 -2.20
CA THR A 57 -2.84 -1.68 -2.25
C THR A 57 -2.67 -2.89 -1.34
N LEU A 58 -3.29 -2.88 -0.14
CA LEU A 58 -3.31 -4.02 0.78
C LEU A 58 -4.66 -4.74 0.71
N TRP A 59 -4.62 -6.04 0.39
CA TRP A 59 -5.83 -6.86 0.24
C TRP A 59 -6.07 -7.87 1.35
N PHE A 60 -5.04 -8.46 1.92
CA PHE A 60 -5.12 -9.48 2.97
C PHE A 60 -6.11 -10.63 2.66
N ASP A 61 -6.00 -11.20 1.46
CA ASP A 61 -6.71 -12.43 1.17
C ASP A 61 -5.89 -13.67 1.60
N GLU A 62 -6.42 -14.87 1.41
CA GLU A 62 -5.77 -16.10 1.86
C GLU A 62 -4.37 -16.33 1.27
N ASN A 63 -4.08 -15.75 0.11
CA ASN A 63 -2.88 -16.02 -0.67
C ASN A 63 -1.95 -14.81 -0.83
N LYS A 64 -2.42 -13.60 -0.52
CA LYS A 64 -1.63 -12.38 -0.72
C LYS A 64 -1.93 -11.32 0.33
N ILE A 65 -0.94 -10.51 0.63
CA ILE A 65 -1.04 -9.33 1.51
C ILE A 65 -1.36 -8.08 0.68
N ALA A 66 -0.78 -7.97 -0.51
CA ALA A 66 -0.84 -6.76 -1.32
C ALA A 66 -1.17 -7.07 -2.78
N ASP A 67 -1.74 -6.09 -3.47
CA ASP A 67 -2.04 -6.17 -4.89
C ASP A 67 -0.74 -6.24 -5.72
N PRO A 68 -0.60 -7.20 -6.65
CA PRO A 68 0.61 -7.37 -7.46
C PRO A 68 0.92 -6.18 -8.38
N GLU A 69 -0.11 -5.49 -8.90
CA GLU A 69 0.06 -4.32 -9.75
C GLU A 69 0.57 -3.13 -8.92
N ALA A 70 -0.04 -2.90 -7.75
CA ALA A 70 0.45 -1.91 -6.80
C ALA A 70 1.90 -2.18 -6.41
N MET A 71 2.26 -3.43 -6.12
CA MET A 71 3.64 -3.78 -5.76
C MET A 71 4.64 -3.53 -6.90
N ARG A 72 4.26 -3.77 -8.16
CA ARG A 72 5.11 -3.42 -9.33
C ARG A 72 5.33 -1.91 -9.43
N ALA A 73 4.27 -1.12 -9.24
CA ALA A 73 4.34 0.34 -9.26
C ALA A 73 5.18 0.88 -8.10
N ILE A 74 5.03 0.33 -6.89
CA ILE A 74 5.86 0.66 -5.73
C ILE A 74 7.34 0.31 -5.99
N LYS A 75 7.61 -0.84 -6.63
CA LYS A 75 8.98 -1.21 -7.04
C LYS A 75 9.60 -0.18 -7.98
N LYS A 76 8.85 0.32 -8.95
CA LYS A 76 9.29 1.39 -9.85
C LYS A 76 9.73 2.65 -9.07
N VAL A 77 8.96 3.05 -8.05
CA VAL A 77 9.33 4.17 -7.17
C VAL A 77 10.55 3.84 -6.31
N SER A 78 10.65 2.63 -5.78
CA SER A 78 11.75 2.22 -4.89
C SER A 78 13.15 2.32 -5.53
N ILE A 79 13.23 2.13 -6.85
CA ILE A 79 14.49 2.18 -7.61
C ILE A 79 14.72 3.52 -8.32
N SER A 80 13.82 4.49 -8.21
CA SER A 80 13.85 5.75 -8.96
C SER A 80 14.75 6.83 -8.37
N TYR A 81 15.31 6.62 -7.18
CA TYR A 81 16.07 7.64 -6.44
C TYR A 81 15.29 8.94 -6.19
N SER A 82 13.98 8.85 -6.12
CA SER A 82 13.06 9.95 -5.83
C SER A 82 12.93 10.20 -4.31
N LEU A 83 12.18 11.25 -3.92
CA LEU A 83 11.90 11.55 -2.51
C LEU A 83 11.19 10.40 -1.80
N SER A 84 10.28 9.71 -2.49
CA SER A 84 9.53 8.57 -1.95
C SER A 84 10.26 7.22 -2.05
N SER A 85 11.42 7.15 -2.71
CA SER A 85 12.16 5.88 -2.85
C SER A 85 12.46 5.19 -1.53
N PRO A 86 12.92 5.89 -0.46
CA PRO A 86 13.16 5.25 0.84
C PRO A 86 11.90 4.67 1.48
N ILE A 87 10.75 5.33 1.31
CA ILE A 87 9.46 4.85 1.80
C ILE A 87 9.05 3.60 1.01
N ALA A 88 9.15 3.64 -0.32
CA ALA A 88 8.85 2.52 -1.19
C ALA A 88 9.70 1.28 -0.86
N GLN A 89 11.00 1.45 -0.63
CA GLN A 89 11.91 0.37 -0.23
C GLN A 89 11.50 -0.24 1.12
N LYS A 90 11.18 0.57 2.12
CA LYS A 90 10.70 0.09 3.42
C LYS A 90 9.35 -0.62 3.32
N PHE A 91 8.45 -0.12 2.47
CA PHE A 91 7.16 -0.75 2.21
C PHE A 91 7.36 -2.15 1.61
N GLU A 92 8.18 -2.29 0.56
CA GLU A 92 8.51 -3.58 -0.04
C GLU A 92 9.11 -4.55 1.00
N GLN A 93 10.05 -4.09 1.82
CA GLN A 93 10.65 -4.90 2.88
C GLN A 93 9.62 -5.35 3.91
N LEU A 94 8.70 -4.47 4.31
CA LEU A 94 7.63 -4.79 5.26
C LEU A 94 6.71 -5.88 4.71
N ILE A 95 6.27 -5.75 3.45
CA ILE A 95 5.41 -6.75 2.81
C ILE A 95 6.16 -8.07 2.64
N GLN A 96 7.39 -8.05 2.14
CA GLN A 96 8.18 -9.25 1.91
C GLN A 96 8.50 -10.01 3.21
N SER A 97 8.84 -9.31 4.29
CA SER A 97 9.15 -9.95 5.57
C SER A 97 7.93 -10.60 6.24
N ASN A 98 6.73 -10.14 5.95
CA ASN A 98 5.50 -10.71 6.50
C ASN A 98 4.81 -11.73 5.58
N LYS A 99 5.21 -11.77 4.29
CA LYS A 99 4.60 -12.66 3.30
C LYS A 99 4.68 -14.13 3.71
N GLN A 100 5.84 -14.61 4.11
CA GLN A 100 6.03 -15.99 4.52
C GLN A 100 5.20 -16.35 5.75
N LEU A 101 5.13 -15.46 6.74
CA LEU A 101 4.29 -15.66 7.92
C LEU A 101 2.82 -15.73 7.54
N TRP A 102 2.36 -14.86 6.66
CA TRP A 102 0.98 -14.85 6.17
C TRP A 102 0.61 -16.14 5.43
N GLU A 103 1.49 -16.62 4.56
CA GLU A 103 1.30 -17.84 3.78
C GLU A 103 1.31 -19.12 4.66
N GLN A 104 2.03 -19.09 5.79
CA GLN A 104 2.10 -20.20 6.74
C GLN A 104 0.90 -20.27 7.70
N LEU A 105 0.13 -19.18 7.84
CA LEU A 105 -1.06 -19.21 8.67
C LEU A 105 -2.11 -20.15 8.07
N PRO A 106 -2.81 -20.94 8.91
CA PRO A 106 -3.90 -21.78 8.45
C PRO A 106 -4.93 -20.96 7.68
N LYS A 107 -5.53 -21.55 6.66
CA LYS A 107 -6.59 -20.93 5.87
C LYS A 107 -7.95 -21.23 6.48
N THR A 108 -8.85 -20.26 6.37
CA THR A 108 -10.23 -20.40 6.90
C THR A 108 -11.17 -21.12 5.92
N SER A 109 -10.71 -21.47 4.73
CA SER A 109 -11.53 -22.10 3.69
C SER A 109 -11.59 -23.62 3.80
N GLY A 110 -12.72 -24.10 4.24
CA GLY A 110 -13.24 -25.44 3.94
C GLY A 110 -14.74 -25.31 3.85
N ILE A 111 -15.31 -25.74 2.74
CA ILE A 111 -16.78 -25.69 2.48
C ILE A 111 -17.59 -26.43 3.57
N ASP A 112 -16.92 -27.31 4.32
CA ASP A 112 -17.50 -28.13 5.40
C ASP A 112 -17.05 -27.74 6.82
N ALA A 113 -16.29 -26.64 6.96
CA ALA A 113 -15.86 -26.20 8.28
C ALA A 113 -16.99 -25.42 8.98
N ASP A 114 -17.38 -25.84 10.18
CA ASP A 114 -18.25 -25.06 11.04
C ASP A 114 -17.63 -23.69 11.29
N TYR A 115 -18.22 -22.67 10.69
CA TYR A 115 -17.70 -21.29 10.72
C TYR A 115 -17.52 -20.76 12.14
N ASP A 116 -18.34 -21.24 13.08
CA ASP A 116 -18.33 -20.82 14.49
C ASP A 116 -17.52 -21.73 15.40
N SER A 117 -16.82 -22.73 14.86
CA SER A 117 -15.98 -23.60 15.68
C SER A 117 -14.86 -22.83 16.38
N PRO A 118 -14.45 -23.20 17.61
CA PRO A 118 -13.34 -22.56 18.33
C PRO A 118 -12.04 -22.57 17.52
N GLU A 119 -11.78 -23.62 16.73
CA GLU A 119 -10.60 -23.74 15.87
C GLU A 119 -10.62 -22.69 14.74
N GLN A 120 -11.75 -22.52 14.06
CA GLN A 120 -11.89 -21.51 13.01
C GLN A 120 -11.81 -20.08 13.58
N GLN A 121 -12.31 -19.88 14.78
CA GLN A 121 -12.18 -18.60 15.48
C GLN A 121 -10.72 -18.29 15.82
N ASP A 122 -9.94 -19.27 16.27
CA ASP A 122 -8.51 -19.08 16.56
C ASP A 122 -7.71 -18.74 15.31
N ILE A 123 -7.97 -19.42 14.19
CA ILE A 123 -7.35 -19.11 12.89
C ILE A 123 -7.64 -17.67 12.47
N ARG A 124 -8.90 -17.22 12.55
CA ARG A 124 -9.27 -15.82 12.25
C ARG A 124 -8.53 -14.85 13.14
N ASN A 125 -8.48 -15.10 14.45
CA ASN A 125 -7.79 -14.24 15.41
C ASN A 125 -6.29 -14.10 15.09
N GLN A 126 -5.63 -15.18 14.69
CA GLN A 126 -4.21 -15.15 14.31
C GLN A 126 -4.00 -14.31 13.03
N ARG A 127 -4.88 -14.45 12.01
CA ARG A 127 -4.82 -13.67 10.77
C ARG A 127 -5.07 -12.19 11.05
N ASP A 128 -6.11 -11.87 11.82
CA ASP A 128 -6.46 -10.49 12.18
C ASP A 128 -5.33 -9.82 12.98
N ALA A 129 -4.68 -10.55 13.87
CA ALA A 129 -3.55 -10.02 14.64
C ALA A 129 -2.37 -9.66 13.74
N LEU A 130 -2.03 -10.51 12.76
CA LEU A 130 -0.95 -10.23 11.82
C LEU A 130 -1.32 -9.09 10.86
N GLU A 131 -2.54 -9.08 10.33
CA GLU A 131 -3.08 -8.01 9.49
C GLU A 131 -2.98 -6.64 10.21
N ASN A 132 -3.48 -6.57 11.44
CA ASN A 132 -3.46 -5.35 12.24
C ASN A 132 -2.03 -4.87 12.52
N LYS A 133 -1.10 -5.80 12.77
CA LYS A 133 0.33 -5.48 12.94
C LYS A 133 0.91 -4.86 11.66
N ILE A 134 0.64 -5.47 10.50
CA ILE A 134 1.12 -4.97 9.21
C ILE A 134 0.52 -3.59 8.92
N LYS A 135 -0.79 -3.43 9.05
CA LYS A 135 -1.49 -2.15 8.86
C LYS A 135 -0.91 -1.05 9.73
N LYS A 136 -0.70 -1.30 11.03
CA LYS A 136 -0.09 -0.33 11.94
C LYS A 136 1.31 0.10 11.48
N ASN A 137 2.15 -0.84 11.06
CA ASN A 137 3.49 -0.51 10.57
C ASN A 137 3.45 0.26 9.25
N VAL A 138 2.49 -0.04 8.36
CA VAL A 138 2.26 0.72 7.12
C VAL A 138 1.81 2.14 7.44
N ASP A 139 0.85 2.33 8.34
CA ASP A 139 0.37 3.66 8.73
C ASP A 139 1.50 4.52 9.31
N GLU A 140 2.35 3.94 10.17
CA GLU A 140 3.52 4.66 10.68
C GLU A 140 4.50 5.06 9.56
N LEU A 141 4.74 4.17 8.60
CA LEU A 141 5.61 4.43 7.46
C LEU A 141 5.06 5.54 6.55
N LEU A 142 3.74 5.61 6.39
CA LEU A 142 3.06 6.50 5.44
C LEU A 142 2.66 7.86 6.01
N LYS A 143 2.98 8.17 7.27
CA LYS A 143 2.73 9.49 7.88
C LYS A 143 3.12 10.69 7.00
N PRO A 144 4.22 10.65 6.21
CA PRO A 144 4.55 11.76 5.31
C PRO A 144 3.49 12.08 4.25
N PHE A 145 2.60 11.14 3.94
CA PHE A 145 1.50 11.30 2.98
C PHE A 145 0.15 11.58 3.65
N ASP A 146 0.08 11.60 4.98
CA ASP A 146 -1.15 11.96 5.68
C ASP A 146 -1.42 13.48 5.58
N ASN A 147 -2.70 13.85 5.57
CA ASN A 147 -3.16 15.24 5.53
C ASN A 147 -3.09 15.87 6.92
#